data_60c87cbe9d9b3b251e0768e6734cacbc
#
_entry.id   60c87cbe9d9b3b251e0768e6734cacbc
#
_cell.length_a   1.000
_cell.length_b   1.000
_cell.length_c   1.000
_cell.angle_alpha   90.00
_cell.angle_beta   90.00
_cell.angle_gamma   90.00
#
_symmetry.space_group_name_H-M   'P 1'
#
loop_
_entity.id
_entity.type
_entity.pdbx_description
1 polymer ?
#
loop_
_entity_poly.entity_id
_entity_poly.type
_entity_poly.pdbx_seq_one_letter_code
_entity_poly.pdbx_strand_id
1 'polypeptide(L)'
;MVRVEEVSKVYRGRGGAVEALRGVSLEFSEGSFTALVGRSGCGKTTLLRLIAGLERESGGRIVRSVPRRQVGYVFQEPRLMPWLSVAENVRFAARAGGPAGDFGDADEILRTLGLADFARCLPHELSGGMAQRVALGRTLYCRPRLILMDEPFGALDWFTRRTLQSDLLRLWREGGRTIVFVTHDIDEALTLAERVVVLREGCFAGTFGVDGELPAGARADLRERILAAIELGDDRSGVAPQFF
;
A
#
# COMPACT_ATOMS: atom_id res chain seq x y z
N MET A 1 3.64 6.20 -13.88
CA MET A 1 4.01 6.83 -12.59
C MET A 1 5.18 6.15 -11.89
N VAL A 2 5.11 4.85 -11.62
CA VAL A 2 6.26 4.06 -11.12
C VAL A 2 6.50 2.89 -12.05
N ARG A 3 7.73 2.71 -12.49
CA ARG A 3 8.15 1.56 -13.28
C ARG A 3 9.24 0.79 -12.54
N VAL A 4 9.00 -0.50 -12.36
CA VAL A 4 9.91 -1.48 -11.76
C VAL A 4 10.46 -2.32 -12.91
N GLU A 5 11.78 -2.33 -13.11
CA GLU A 5 12.44 -2.97 -14.25
C GLU A 5 13.47 -3.98 -13.76
N GLU A 6 13.18 -5.27 -13.96
CA GLU A 6 14.02 -6.42 -13.61
C GLU A 6 14.56 -6.36 -12.16
N VAL A 7 13.71 -5.91 -11.21
CA VAL A 7 14.13 -5.64 -9.84
C VAL A 7 14.32 -6.94 -9.08
N SER A 8 15.51 -7.10 -8.51
CA SER A 8 15.87 -8.17 -7.60
C SER A 8 16.29 -7.61 -6.25
N LYS A 9 15.98 -8.35 -5.17
CA LYS A 9 16.40 -8.02 -3.80
C LYS A 9 16.88 -9.24 -3.06
N VAL A 10 18.12 -9.18 -2.63
CA VAL A 10 18.76 -10.21 -1.82
C VAL A 10 19.11 -9.62 -0.46
N TYR A 11 18.60 -10.23 0.60
CA TYR A 11 19.02 -9.95 1.97
C TYR A 11 20.14 -10.91 2.37
N ARG A 12 21.24 -10.39 2.90
CA ARG A 12 22.38 -11.19 3.40
C ARG A 12 22.43 -11.10 4.91
N GLY A 13 22.33 -12.23 5.60
CA GLY A 13 22.38 -12.32 7.05
C GLY A 13 23.28 -13.47 7.52
N ARG A 14 23.39 -13.65 8.83
CA ARG A 14 24.18 -14.73 9.44
C ARG A 14 23.73 -16.13 9.03
N GLY A 15 22.46 -16.31 8.63
CA GLY A 15 21.88 -17.57 8.19
C GLY A 15 21.93 -17.81 6.67
N GLY A 16 22.64 -16.97 5.91
CA GLY A 16 22.72 -17.10 4.44
C GLY A 16 22.11 -15.93 3.70
N ALA A 17 21.92 -16.09 2.40
CA ALA A 17 21.27 -15.12 1.52
C ALA A 17 19.82 -15.55 1.25
N VAL A 18 18.88 -14.62 1.41
CA VAL A 18 17.47 -14.80 1.07
C VAL A 18 17.12 -13.86 -0.08
N GLU A 19 16.73 -14.45 -1.20
CA GLU A 19 16.29 -13.70 -2.37
C GLU A 19 14.79 -13.42 -2.25
N ALA A 20 14.45 -12.17 -1.86
CA ALA A 20 13.08 -11.76 -1.63
C ALA A 20 12.34 -11.34 -2.91
N LEU A 21 13.09 -10.88 -3.95
CA LEU A 21 12.55 -10.55 -5.27
C LEU A 21 13.52 -11.02 -6.35
N ARG A 22 12.96 -11.48 -7.49
CA ARG A 22 13.69 -12.10 -8.61
C ARG A 22 13.23 -11.52 -9.93
N GLY A 23 13.93 -10.50 -10.44
CA GLY A 23 13.66 -9.91 -11.76
C GLY A 23 12.24 -9.40 -11.96
N VAL A 24 11.65 -8.76 -10.95
CA VAL A 24 10.27 -8.28 -11.00
C VAL A 24 10.17 -7.07 -11.92
N SER A 25 9.29 -7.14 -12.92
CA SER A 25 8.97 -6.02 -13.81
C SER A 25 7.48 -5.70 -13.74
N LEU A 26 7.16 -4.46 -13.34
CA LEU A 26 5.79 -3.96 -13.12
C LEU A 26 5.70 -2.46 -13.42
N GLU A 27 4.52 -2.01 -13.79
CA GLU A 27 4.21 -0.59 -13.92
C GLU A 27 2.96 -0.21 -13.12
N PHE A 28 3.03 0.92 -12.42
CA PHE A 28 1.91 1.53 -11.71
C PHE A 28 1.57 2.87 -12.37
N SER A 29 0.40 2.94 -12.98
CA SER A 29 -0.07 4.13 -13.69
C SER A 29 -0.42 5.26 -12.72
N GLU A 30 -0.37 6.50 -13.20
CA GLU A 30 -0.80 7.65 -12.41
C GLU A 30 -2.31 7.60 -12.15
N GLY A 31 -2.72 7.93 -10.93
CA GLY A 31 -4.11 7.90 -10.51
C GLY A 31 -4.69 6.50 -10.24
N SER A 32 -3.95 5.43 -10.51
CA SER A 32 -4.46 4.06 -10.33
C SER A 32 -4.52 3.62 -8.85
N PHE A 33 -5.46 2.74 -8.53
CA PHE A 33 -5.53 2.04 -7.26
C PHE A 33 -5.17 0.56 -7.48
N THR A 34 -4.00 0.14 -7.05
CA THR A 34 -3.48 -1.21 -7.28
C THR A 34 -3.30 -1.96 -5.96
N ALA A 35 -3.80 -3.20 -5.90
CA ALA A 35 -3.51 -4.14 -4.81
C ALA A 35 -2.36 -5.07 -5.18
N LEU A 36 -1.43 -5.29 -4.24
CA LEU A 36 -0.41 -6.34 -4.30
C LEU A 36 -0.84 -7.48 -3.38
N VAL A 37 -1.09 -8.65 -3.95
CA VAL A 37 -1.52 -9.84 -3.19
C VAL A 37 -0.53 -10.98 -3.36
N GLY A 38 -0.59 -11.96 -2.45
CA GLY A 38 0.24 -13.15 -2.47
C GLY A 38 0.47 -13.69 -1.06
N ARG A 39 1.07 -14.88 -0.94
CA ARG A 39 1.32 -15.53 0.36
C ARG A 39 2.27 -14.70 1.23
N SER A 40 2.23 -14.94 2.55
CA SER A 40 3.20 -14.33 3.47
C SER A 40 4.63 -14.67 3.05
N GLY A 41 5.54 -13.70 3.10
CA GLY A 41 6.94 -13.89 2.71
C GLY A 41 7.24 -13.85 1.21
N CYS A 42 6.24 -13.68 0.31
CA CYS A 42 6.48 -13.65 -1.14
C CYS A 42 7.10 -12.35 -1.70
N GLY A 43 7.48 -11.39 -0.84
CA GLY A 43 8.20 -10.17 -1.27
C GLY A 43 7.37 -8.90 -1.40
N LYS A 44 6.05 -8.88 -1.11
CA LYS A 44 5.17 -7.71 -1.24
C LYS A 44 5.67 -6.49 -0.49
N THR A 45 5.90 -6.62 0.81
CA THR A 45 6.44 -5.55 1.67
C THR A 45 7.81 -5.08 1.19
N THR A 46 8.67 -6.02 0.73
CA THR A 46 9.97 -5.69 0.15
C THR A 46 9.82 -4.82 -1.09
N LEU A 47 8.96 -5.21 -2.03
CA LEU A 47 8.69 -4.42 -3.23
C LEU A 47 8.16 -3.02 -2.88
N LEU A 48 7.22 -2.94 -1.94
CA LEU A 48 6.65 -1.68 -1.49
C LEU A 48 7.72 -0.75 -0.89
N ARG A 49 8.64 -1.28 -0.05
CA ARG A 49 9.76 -0.53 0.54
C ARG A 49 10.76 -0.05 -0.50
N LEU A 50 11.04 -0.86 -1.52
CA LEU A 50 11.87 -0.46 -2.66
C LEU A 50 11.21 0.67 -3.46
N ILE A 51 9.92 0.57 -3.76
CA ILE A 51 9.16 1.64 -4.42
C ILE A 51 9.17 2.92 -3.57
N ALA A 52 9.07 2.82 -2.26
CA ALA A 52 9.18 3.97 -1.35
C ALA A 52 10.58 4.58 -1.31
N GLY A 53 11.60 3.85 -1.76
CA GLY A 53 13.01 4.21 -1.59
C GLY A 53 13.48 4.11 -0.15
N LEU A 54 12.79 3.32 0.68
CA LEU A 54 13.21 2.97 2.05
C LEU A 54 14.35 1.95 2.04
N GLU A 55 14.42 1.16 0.97
CA GLU A 55 15.48 0.20 0.72
C GLU A 55 16.04 0.40 -0.69
N ARG A 56 17.18 -0.24 -0.97
CA ARG A 56 17.79 -0.27 -2.31
C ARG A 56 17.67 -1.66 -2.90
N GLU A 57 17.44 -1.72 -4.20
CA GLU A 57 17.48 -2.92 -5.01
C GLU A 57 18.89 -3.55 -5.01
N SER A 58 18.96 -4.87 -5.17
CA SER A 58 20.21 -5.61 -5.40
C SER A 58 20.55 -5.74 -6.88
N GLY A 59 19.53 -5.63 -7.76
CA GLY A 59 19.62 -5.64 -9.21
C GLY A 59 18.39 -4.99 -9.83
N GLY A 60 18.47 -4.61 -11.09
CA GLY A 60 17.42 -3.87 -11.78
C GLY A 60 17.35 -2.39 -11.40
N ARG A 61 16.22 -1.74 -11.65
CA ARG A 61 16.00 -0.34 -11.29
C ARG A 61 14.54 0.00 -11.07
N ILE A 62 14.28 1.04 -10.26
CA ILE A 62 12.96 1.61 -10.05
C ILE A 62 12.96 3.07 -10.51
N VAL A 63 12.14 3.36 -11.51
CA VAL A 63 11.94 4.71 -12.06
C VAL A 63 10.65 5.28 -11.47
N ARG A 64 10.72 6.45 -10.87
CA ARG A 64 9.57 7.17 -10.29
C ARG A 64 9.44 8.55 -10.93
N SER A 65 8.26 8.89 -11.44
CA SER A 65 7.98 10.23 -11.97
C SER A 65 7.63 11.24 -10.87
N VAL A 66 7.51 10.78 -9.61
CA VAL A 66 7.27 11.64 -8.44
C VAL A 66 8.51 11.74 -7.57
N PRO A 67 8.82 12.93 -7.06
CA PRO A 67 9.91 13.09 -6.11
C PRO A 67 9.60 12.34 -4.80
N ARG A 68 10.65 11.87 -4.11
CA ARG A 68 10.52 11.07 -2.88
C ARG A 68 9.65 11.74 -1.81
N ARG A 69 9.68 13.07 -1.71
CA ARG A 69 8.85 13.85 -0.76
C ARG A 69 7.34 13.76 -1.02
N GLN A 70 6.95 13.34 -2.22
CA GLN A 70 5.54 13.13 -2.60
C GLN A 70 5.13 11.66 -2.54
N VAL A 71 5.94 10.81 -1.93
CA VAL A 71 5.63 9.41 -1.64
C VAL A 71 5.27 9.30 -0.17
N GLY A 72 4.02 8.95 0.11
CA GLY A 72 3.53 8.60 1.44
C GLY A 72 3.64 7.11 1.69
N TYR A 73 3.99 6.72 2.92
CA TYR A 73 4.05 5.32 3.32
C TYR A 73 3.27 5.08 4.61
N VAL A 74 2.31 4.17 4.57
CA VAL A 74 1.56 3.69 5.74
C VAL A 74 2.10 2.31 6.10
N PHE A 75 2.70 2.19 7.27
CA PHE A 75 3.25 0.94 7.78
C PHE A 75 2.14 0.04 8.34
N GLN A 76 2.37 -1.25 8.37
CA GLN A 76 1.49 -2.24 8.99
C GLN A 76 1.24 -1.90 10.47
N GLU A 77 2.30 -1.56 11.21
CA GLU A 77 2.20 -0.95 12.54
C GLU A 77 2.08 0.56 12.42
N PRO A 78 1.20 1.24 13.16
CA PRO A 78 0.99 2.70 13.06
C PRO A 78 2.23 3.55 13.31
N ARG A 79 3.19 3.08 14.11
CA ARG A 79 4.46 3.77 14.45
C ARG A 79 4.23 5.22 14.85
N LEU A 80 3.27 5.46 15.73
CA LEU A 80 3.00 6.79 16.28
C LEU A 80 4.10 7.17 17.27
N MET A 81 4.39 8.48 17.36
CA MET A 81 5.26 9.02 18.39
C MET A 81 4.50 8.97 19.72
N PRO A 82 4.91 8.14 20.70
CA PRO A 82 4.11 7.88 21.90
C PRO A 82 3.94 9.09 22.82
N TRP A 83 4.80 10.07 22.71
CA TRP A 83 4.77 11.32 23.49
C TRP A 83 4.05 12.49 22.80
N LEU A 84 3.54 12.28 21.58
CA LEU A 84 2.78 13.28 20.82
C LEU A 84 1.30 12.92 20.82
N SER A 85 0.46 13.93 20.93
CA SER A 85 -0.98 13.79 20.73
C SER A 85 -1.33 13.34 19.32
N VAL A 86 -2.58 12.92 19.10
CA VAL A 86 -3.10 12.56 17.77
C VAL A 86 -2.87 13.68 16.75
N ALA A 87 -3.27 14.91 17.09
CA ALA A 87 -3.07 16.07 16.21
C ALA A 87 -1.59 16.36 15.93
N GLU A 88 -0.72 16.18 16.91
CA GLU A 88 0.71 16.37 16.75
C GLU A 88 1.35 15.25 15.93
N ASN A 89 0.89 14.00 16.06
CA ASN A 89 1.29 12.90 15.21
C ASN A 89 0.94 13.16 13.75
N VAL A 90 -0.26 13.67 13.45
CA VAL A 90 -0.67 14.04 12.08
C VAL A 90 0.28 15.13 11.54
N ARG A 91 0.58 16.17 12.33
CA ARG A 91 1.46 17.28 11.94
C ARG A 91 2.96 16.95 12.02
N PHE A 92 3.33 15.74 12.40
CA PHE A 92 4.73 15.37 12.69
C PHE A 92 5.68 15.64 11.53
N ALA A 93 5.27 15.39 10.29
CA ALA A 93 6.10 15.61 9.11
C ALA A 93 6.53 17.08 8.94
N ALA A 94 5.65 18.04 9.27
CA ALA A 94 6.00 19.46 9.23
C ALA A 94 7.01 19.84 10.30
N ARG A 95 6.94 19.21 11.49
CA ARG A 95 7.88 19.44 12.60
C ARG A 95 9.25 18.81 12.36
N ALA A 96 9.31 17.69 11.65
CA ALA A 96 10.54 16.97 11.35
C ALA A 96 11.43 17.66 10.29
N GLY A 97 11.18 18.94 9.97
CA GLY A 97 11.95 19.68 8.97
C GLY A 97 11.71 19.19 7.54
N GLY A 98 10.56 18.63 7.30
CA GLY A 98 10.06 18.40 5.94
C GLY A 98 10.15 19.73 5.16
N PRO A 99 10.39 19.71 3.83
CA PRO A 99 10.47 20.93 3.05
C PRO A 99 9.25 21.78 3.36
N ALA A 100 9.45 23.11 3.49
CA ALA A 100 8.35 24.07 3.57
C ALA A 100 7.42 23.78 2.39
N GLY A 101 6.40 22.98 2.62
CA GLY A 101 5.58 22.32 1.61
C GLY A 101 4.12 22.65 1.83
N ASP A 102 3.37 22.39 0.80
CA ASP A 102 1.93 22.42 0.83
C ASP A 102 1.43 21.25 1.69
N PHE A 103 1.24 21.49 3.00
CA PHE A 103 0.64 20.53 3.91
C PHE A 103 -0.89 20.66 3.88
N GLY A 104 -1.58 19.56 4.22
CA GLY A 104 -3.02 19.54 4.38
C GLY A 104 -3.49 20.31 5.62
N ASP A 105 -4.78 20.45 5.76
CA ASP A 105 -5.41 20.88 7.01
C ASP A 105 -5.54 19.66 7.95
N ALA A 106 -4.79 19.67 9.05
CA ALA A 106 -4.80 18.58 10.02
C ALA A 106 -6.17 18.40 10.69
N ASP A 107 -6.89 19.49 10.92
CA ASP A 107 -8.20 19.45 11.60
C ASP A 107 -9.29 18.91 10.65
N GLU A 108 -9.18 19.22 9.35
CA GLU A 108 -10.01 18.61 8.31
C GLU A 108 -9.73 17.12 8.17
N ILE A 109 -8.47 16.73 8.14
CA ILE A 109 -8.05 15.31 8.07
C ILE A 109 -8.58 14.55 9.29
N LEU A 110 -8.46 15.11 10.50
CA LEU A 110 -8.96 14.48 11.72
C LEU A 110 -10.48 14.31 11.69
N ARG A 111 -11.22 15.31 11.18
CA ARG A 111 -12.68 15.21 11.00
C ARG A 111 -13.04 14.11 9.98
N THR A 112 -12.38 14.10 8.83
CA THR A 112 -12.59 13.10 7.77
C THR A 112 -12.34 11.68 8.26
N LEU A 113 -11.34 11.48 9.13
CA LEU A 113 -11.00 10.17 9.69
C LEU A 113 -11.76 9.83 10.98
N GLY A 114 -12.72 10.67 11.42
CA GLY A 114 -13.49 10.46 12.65
C GLY A 114 -12.64 10.51 13.93
N LEU A 115 -11.61 11.35 13.94
CA LEU A 115 -10.64 11.49 15.05
C LEU A 115 -10.66 12.87 15.71
N ALA A 116 -11.60 13.76 15.33
CA ALA A 116 -11.64 15.16 15.83
C ALA A 116 -11.71 15.21 17.37
N ASP A 117 -12.58 14.39 17.98
CA ASP A 117 -12.77 14.36 19.44
C ASP A 117 -11.56 13.79 20.18
N PHE A 118 -10.69 13.06 19.49
CA PHE A 118 -9.49 12.43 20.03
C PHE A 118 -8.20 13.20 19.73
N ALA A 119 -8.31 14.42 19.17
CA ALA A 119 -7.17 15.21 18.71
C ALA A 119 -6.09 15.43 19.80
N ARG A 120 -6.48 15.46 21.07
CA ARG A 120 -5.60 15.67 22.23
C ARG A 120 -5.12 14.38 22.88
N CYS A 121 -5.70 13.22 22.56
CA CYS A 121 -5.32 11.93 23.12
C CYS A 121 -3.91 11.54 22.72
N LEU A 122 -3.27 10.74 23.58
CA LEU A 122 -1.99 10.11 23.32
C LEU A 122 -2.18 8.72 22.68
N PRO A 123 -1.18 8.18 21.97
CA PRO A 123 -1.30 6.89 21.27
C PRO A 123 -1.74 5.71 22.13
N HIS A 124 -1.37 5.67 23.41
CA HIS A 124 -1.75 4.59 24.32
C HIS A 124 -3.23 4.63 24.77
N GLU A 125 -3.93 5.73 24.52
CA GLU A 125 -5.36 5.90 24.77
C GLU A 125 -6.23 5.49 23.58
N LEU A 126 -5.61 5.11 22.45
CA LEU A 126 -6.30 4.79 21.20
C LEU A 126 -6.52 3.29 21.03
N SER A 127 -7.62 2.92 20.37
CA SER A 127 -7.75 1.58 19.82
C SER A 127 -6.77 1.38 18.65
N GLY A 128 -6.45 0.13 18.30
CA GLY A 128 -5.57 -0.18 17.15
C GLY A 128 -6.07 0.45 15.85
N GLY A 129 -7.41 0.46 15.64
CA GLY A 129 -8.03 1.09 14.48
C GLY A 129 -7.90 2.61 14.46
N MET A 130 -8.02 3.26 15.62
CA MET A 130 -7.79 4.70 15.74
C MET A 130 -6.33 5.05 15.44
N ALA A 131 -5.39 4.29 16.01
CA ALA A 131 -3.96 4.47 15.76
C ALA A 131 -3.62 4.33 14.27
N GLN A 132 -4.23 3.36 13.56
CA GLN A 132 -4.04 3.18 12.12
C GLN A 132 -4.59 4.36 11.31
N ARG A 133 -5.77 4.90 11.70
CA ARG A 133 -6.32 6.12 11.09
C ARG A 133 -5.42 7.34 11.32
N VAL A 134 -4.79 7.47 12.50
CA VAL A 134 -3.81 8.54 12.75
C VAL A 134 -2.59 8.40 11.83
N ALA A 135 -2.08 7.18 11.63
CA ALA A 135 -0.96 6.92 10.71
C ALA A 135 -1.31 7.27 9.26
N LEU A 136 -2.54 6.96 8.83
CA LEU A 136 -3.06 7.40 7.53
C LEU A 136 -3.15 8.93 7.46
N GLY A 137 -3.72 9.58 8.49
CA GLY A 137 -3.83 11.04 8.59
C GLY A 137 -2.48 11.74 8.49
N ARG A 138 -1.46 11.21 9.18
CA ARG A 138 -0.08 11.69 9.09
C ARG A 138 0.46 11.62 7.66
N THR A 139 0.12 10.57 6.93
CA THR A 139 0.52 10.40 5.53
C THR A 139 -0.21 11.37 4.63
N LEU A 140 -1.53 11.50 4.77
CA LEU A 140 -2.37 12.42 3.98
C LEU A 140 -2.01 13.90 4.20
N TYR A 141 -1.56 14.26 5.41
CA TYR A 141 -1.14 15.61 5.76
C TYR A 141 -0.02 16.13 4.85
N CYS A 142 0.86 15.24 4.38
CA CYS A 142 1.93 15.57 3.43
C CYS A 142 1.47 15.73 1.97
N ARG A 143 0.17 15.61 1.68
CA ARG A 143 -0.42 15.67 0.33
C ARG A 143 0.35 14.83 -0.70
N PRO A 144 0.59 13.53 -0.45
CA PRO A 144 1.36 12.69 -1.36
C PRO A 144 0.62 12.46 -2.67
N ARG A 145 1.36 12.35 -3.78
CA ARG A 145 0.84 11.90 -5.07
C ARG A 145 0.84 10.37 -5.21
N LEU A 146 1.75 9.71 -4.51
CA LEU A 146 1.84 8.25 -4.42
C LEU A 146 1.70 7.82 -2.96
N ILE A 147 0.72 6.97 -2.66
CA ILE A 147 0.51 6.40 -1.34
C ILE A 147 0.78 4.90 -1.41
N LEU A 148 1.69 4.44 -0.56
CA LEU A 148 2.06 3.04 -0.41
C LEU A 148 1.58 2.57 0.96
N MET A 149 0.83 1.47 1.02
CA MET A 149 0.26 0.96 2.27
C MET A 149 0.57 -0.52 2.45
N ASP A 150 1.16 -0.85 3.59
CA ASP A 150 1.55 -2.21 3.96
C ASP A 150 0.53 -2.78 4.94
N GLU A 151 -0.35 -3.67 4.49
CA GLU A 151 -1.45 -4.30 5.25
C GLU A 151 -2.25 -3.31 6.13
N PRO A 152 -2.80 -2.22 5.55
CA PRO A 152 -3.36 -1.11 6.33
C PRO A 152 -4.62 -1.47 7.14
N PHE A 153 -5.23 -2.62 6.88
CA PHE A 153 -6.49 -3.04 7.49
C PHE A 153 -6.36 -4.26 8.41
N GLY A 154 -5.16 -4.88 8.49
CA GLY A 154 -4.96 -6.17 9.14
C GLY A 154 -5.33 -6.21 10.64
N ALA A 155 -5.16 -5.10 11.35
CA ALA A 155 -5.42 -5.01 12.80
C ALA A 155 -6.82 -4.42 13.14
N LEU A 156 -7.72 -4.25 12.14
CA LEU A 156 -9.00 -3.59 12.31
C LEU A 156 -10.16 -4.58 12.49
N ASP A 157 -11.10 -4.25 13.38
CA ASP A 157 -12.39 -4.90 13.43
C ASP A 157 -13.19 -4.63 12.13
N TRP A 158 -14.23 -5.41 11.89
CA TRP A 158 -15.00 -5.39 10.66
C TRP A 158 -15.61 -4.00 10.34
N PHE A 159 -16.21 -3.33 11.34
CA PHE A 159 -16.87 -2.03 11.14
C PHE A 159 -15.85 -0.93 10.83
N THR A 160 -14.79 -0.85 11.62
CA THR A 160 -13.69 0.10 11.43
C THR A 160 -13.01 -0.08 10.08
N ARG A 161 -12.78 -1.34 9.67
CA ARG A 161 -12.22 -1.68 8.36
C ARG A 161 -13.09 -1.15 7.22
N ARG A 162 -14.39 -1.43 7.24
CA ARG A 162 -15.34 -0.97 6.21
C ARG A 162 -15.39 0.55 6.10
N THR A 163 -15.41 1.23 7.23
CA THR A 163 -15.41 2.70 7.26
C THR A 163 -14.13 3.24 6.63
N LEU A 164 -12.96 2.74 7.04
CA LEU A 164 -11.68 3.20 6.52
C LEU A 164 -11.50 2.88 5.02
N GLN A 165 -12.00 1.73 4.55
CA GLN A 165 -12.03 1.38 3.13
C GLN A 165 -12.87 2.37 2.32
N SER A 166 -14.06 2.74 2.81
CA SER A 166 -14.92 3.73 2.17
C SER A 166 -14.29 5.11 2.12
N ASP A 167 -13.67 5.54 3.23
CA ASP A 167 -12.95 6.82 3.30
C ASP A 167 -11.77 6.86 2.32
N LEU A 168 -11.01 5.76 2.22
CA LEU A 168 -9.88 5.65 1.31
C LEU A 168 -10.32 5.70 -0.16
N LEU A 169 -11.41 5.01 -0.53
CA LEU A 169 -11.99 5.08 -1.87
C LEU A 169 -12.44 6.50 -2.23
N ARG A 170 -13.10 7.20 -1.29
CA ARG A 170 -13.50 8.59 -1.48
C ARG A 170 -12.28 9.48 -1.71
N LEU A 171 -11.27 9.39 -0.83
CA LEU A 171 -10.03 10.17 -0.94
C LEU A 171 -9.26 9.91 -2.23
N TRP A 172 -9.31 8.68 -2.75
CA TRP A 172 -8.70 8.35 -4.02
C TRP A 172 -9.47 8.97 -5.19
N ARG A 173 -10.80 8.81 -5.24
CA ARG A 173 -11.66 9.36 -6.31
C ARG A 173 -11.60 10.88 -6.42
N GLU A 174 -11.58 11.57 -5.27
CA GLU A 174 -11.54 13.03 -5.22
C GLU A 174 -10.14 13.62 -5.50
N GLY A 175 -9.09 12.85 -5.24
CA GLY A 175 -7.74 13.41 -5.18
C GLY A 175 -6.78 13.04 -6.30
N GLY A 176 -7.15 12.16 -7.26
CA GLY A 176 -6.29 11.74 -8.38
C GLY A 176 -4.95 11.11 -7.93
N ARG A 177 -4.89 10.60 -6.69
CA ARG A 177 -3.68 10.01 -6.11
C ARG A 177 -3.47 8.61 -6.63
N THR A 178 -2.21 8.21 -6.79
CA THR A 178 -1.87 6.81 -7.05
C THR A 178 -1.76 6.07 -5.74
N ILE A 179 -2.44 4.94 -5.61
CA ILE A 179 -2.41 4.11 -4.41
C ILE A 179 -1.93 2.72 -4.77
N VAL A 180 -0.95 2.22 -4.01
CA VAL A 180 -0.52 0.82 -4.05
C VAL A 180 -0.59 0.27 -2.63
N PHE A 181 -1.37 -0.77 -2.41
CA PHE A 181 -1.48 -1.38 -1.10
C PHE A 181 -1.22 -2.88 -1.14
N VAL A 182 -0.60 -3.36 -0.08
CA VAL A 182 -0.37 -4.79 0.16
C VAL A 182 -1.49 -5.33 1.04
N THR A 183 -2.05 -6.44 0.65
CA THR A 183 -2.96 -7.22 1.48
C THR A 183 -2.80 -8.72 1.20
N HIS A 184 -3.19 -9.55 2.17
CA HIS A 184 -3.37 -10.99 1.99
C HIS A 184 -4.85 -11.35 1.79
N ASP A 185 -5.76 -10.38 1.93
CA ASP A 185 -7.20 -10.55 1.74
C ASP A 185 -7.61 -10.16 0.31
N ILE A 186 -8.02 -11.17 -0.48
CA ILE A 186 -8.43 -10.97 -1.87
C ILE A 186 -9.73 -10.16 -1.94
N ASP A 187 -10.62 -10.30 -0.97
CA ASP A 187 -11.88 -9.54 -0.95
C ASP A 187 -11.65 -8.05 -0.69
N GLU A 188 -10.64 -7.69 0.10
CA GLU A 188 -10.15 -6.30 0.20
C GLU A 188 -9.62 -5.81 -1.14
N ALA A 189 -8.77 -6.60 -1.81
CA ALA A 189 -8.21 -6.24 -3.11
C ALA A 189 -9.31 -6.00 -4.15
N LEU A 190 -10.30 -6.89 -4.24
CA LEU A 190 -11.42 -6.78 -5.15
C LEU A 190 -12.43 -5.66 -4.80
N THR A 191 -12.40 -5.16 -3.57
CA THR A 191 -13.28 -4.08 -3.12
C THR A 191 -12.70 -2.70 -3.40
N LEU A 192 -11.37 -2.58 -3.32
CA LEU A 192 -10.68 -1.29 -3.32
C LEU A 192 -9.95 -1.00 -4.62
N ALA A 193 -9.34 -2.01 -5.25
CA ALA A 193 -8.42 -1.79 -6.35
C ALA A 193 -9.12 -1.89 -7.71
N GLU A 194 -8.62 -1.13 -8.67
CA GLU A 194 -8.92 -1.32 -10.11
C GLU A 194 -8.07 -2.44 -10.72
N ARG A 195 -6.96 -2.77 -10.07
CA ARG A 195 -6.03 -3.79 -10.54
C ARG A 195 -5.41 -4.55 -9.38
N VAL A 196 -5.42 -5.87 -9.50
CA VAL A 196 -4.76 -6.77 -8.55
C VAL A 196 -3.51 -7.36 -9.21
N VAL A 197 -2.37 -7.21 -8.56
CA VAL A 197 -1.08 -7.78 -8.97
C VAL A 197 -0.73 -8.90 -8.00
N VAL A 198 -0.42 -10.06 -8.53
CA VAL A 198 -0.04 -11.23 -7.75
C VAL A 198 1.47 -11.38 -7.74
N LEU A 199 2.05 -11.46 -6.54
CA LEU A 199 3.43 -11.87 -6.31
C LEU A 199 3.47 -13.28 -5.71
N ARG A 200 4.36 -14.12 -6.24
CA ARG A 200 4.61 -15.47 -5.76
C ARG A 200 6.10 -15.74 -5.72
N GLU A 201 6.62 -16.16 -4.56
CA GLU A 201 8.02 -16.55 -4.37
C GLU A 201 9.04 -15.54 -4.92
N GLY A 202 8.77 -14.27 -4.74
CA GLY A 202 9.63 -13.17 -5.21
C GLY A 202 9.49 -12.82 -6.68
N CYS A 203 8.57 -13.45 -7.42
CA CYS A 203 8.32 -13.21 -8.84
C CYS A 203 6.95 -12.61 -9.08
N PHE A 204 6.81 -11.92 -10.21
CA PHE A 204 5.51 -11.55 -10.75
C PHE A 204 4.78 -12.81 -11.25
N ALA A 205 3.54 -13.02 -10.79
CA ALA A 205 2.75 -14.20 -11.14
C ALA A 205 1.52 -13.87 -12.01
N GLY A 206 1.08 -12.62 -12.03
CA GLY A 206 -0.04 -12.19 -12.88
C GLY A 206 -0.64 -10.84 -12.48
N THR A 207 -1.47 -10.30 -13.36
CA THR A 207 -2.27 -9.10 -13.09
C THR A 207 -3.71 -9.31 -13.54
N PHE A 208 -4.65 -8.75 -12.77
CA PHE A 208 -6.08 -8.89 -12.97
C PHE A 208 -6.73 -7.51 -12.87
N GLY A 209 -7.50 -7.12 -13.90
CA GLY A 209 -8.35 -5.94 -13.85
C GLY A 209 -9.58 -6.18 -12.99
N VAL A 210 -10.00 -5.15 -12.27
CA VAL A 210 -11.24 -5.14 -11.49
C VAL A 210 -12.09 -4.00 -12.05
N ASP A 211 -12.96 -4.32 -12.99
CA ASP A 211 -13.79 -3.34 -13.71
C ASP A 211 -15.05 -3.01 -12.91
N GLY A 212 -15.02 -1.93 -12.13
CA GLY A 212 -16.18 -1.39 -11.45
C GLY A 212 -16.86 -2.35 -10.45
N GLU A 213 -18.17 -2.21 -10.27
CA GLU A 213 -18.98 -3.14 -9.47
C GLU A 213 -19.21 -4.44 -10.23
N LEU A 214 -18.39 -5.45 -9.96
CA LEU A 214 -18.53 -6.77 -10.56
C LEU A 214 -19.82 -7.47 -10.05
N PRO A 215 -20.63 -8.07 -10.93
CA PRO A 215 -21.68 -8.98 -10.51
C PRO A 215 -21.12 -10.11 -9.62
N ALA A 216 -21.92 -10.60 -8.67
CA ALA A 216 -21.45 -11.58 -7.68
C ALA A 216 -20.77 -12.82 -8.30
N GLY A 217 -21.28 -13.33 -9.41
CA GLY A 217 -20.67 -14.45 -10.15
C GLY A 217 -19.30 -14.11 -10.74
N ALA A 218 -19.18 -12.94 -11.40
CA ALA A 218 -17.90 -12.49 -11.96
C ALA A 218 -16.86 -12.19 -10.88
N ARG A 219 -17.29 -11.69 -9.71
CA ARG A 219 -16.42 -11.48 -8.56
C ARG A 219 -15.87 -12.81 -8.01
N ALA A 220 -16.72 -13.85 -7.92
CA ALA A 220 -16.31 -15.17 -7.46
C ALA A 220 -15.31 -15.82 -8.43
N ASP A 221 -15.58 -15.78 -9.73
CA ASP A 221 -14.66 -16.26 -10.77
C ASP A 221 -13.30 -15.55 -10.72
N LEU A 222 -13.30 -14.22 -10.62
CA LEU A 222 -12.07 -13.45 -10.52
C LEU A 222 -11.28 -13.79 -9.25
N ARG A 223 -11.96 -13.99 -8.12
CA ARG A 223 -11.38 -14.44 -6.86
C ARG A 223 -10.68 -15.79 -7.01
N GLU A 224 -11.34 -16.77 -7.64
CA GLU A 224 -10.75 -18.10 -7.89
C GLU A 224 -9.52 -18.02 -8.80
N ARG A 225 -9.55 -17.22 -9.85
CA ARG A 225 -8.41 -17.00 -10.75
C ARG A 225 -7.23 -16.37 -10.02
N ILE A 226 -7.46 -15.40 -9.13
CA ILE A 226 -6.41 -14.80 -8.30
C ILE A 226 -5.85 -15.84 -7.32
N LEU A 227 -6.70 -16.65 -6.67
CA LEU A 227 -6.26 -17.74 -5.79
C LEU A 227 -5.40 -18.75 -6.54
N ALA A 228 -5.83 -19.18 -7.72
CA ALA A 228 -5.04 -20.07 -8.56
C ALA A 228 -3.66 -19.48 -8.88
N ALA A 229 -3.57 -18.19 -9.21
CA ALA A 229 -2.30 -17.53 -9.47
C ALA A 229 -1.37 -17.46 -8.22
N ILE A 230 -1.96 -17.40 -7.02
CA ILE A 230 -1.22 -17.44 -5.76
C ILE A 230 -0.72 -18.86 -5.42
N GLU A 231 -1.53 -19.90 -5.73
CA GLU A 231 -1.32 -21.29 -5.28
C GLU A 231 -0.58 -22.14 -6.28
N LEU A 232 -0.85 -22.00 -7.59
CA LEU A 232 -0.27 -22.88 -8.61
C LEU A 232 1.26 -22.71 -8.67
N GLY A 233 1.96 -23.73 -8.18
CA GLY A 233 3.37 -23.94 -8.42
C GLY A 233 3.62 -24.29 -9.88
N ASP A 234 4.66 -23.71 -10.43
CA ASP A 234 5.37 -23.94 -11.66
C ASP A 234 4.75 -24.95 -12.65
N ASP A 235 3.94 -24.45 -13.57
CA ASP A 235 3.92 -25.00 -14.93
C ASP A 235 4.54 -23.89 -15.82
N ARG A 236 5.87 -24.00 -16.04
CA ARG A 236 6.62 -23.11 -16.93
C ARG A 236 6.26 -23.41 -18.36
N SER A 237 5.10 -22.95 -18.80
CA SER A 237 4.78 -22.84 -20.21
C SER A 237 4.47 -21.41 -20.57
N GLY A 238 5.45 -20.78 -21.17
CA GLY A 238 5.57 -19.50 -21.81
C GLY A 238 4.26 -18.80 -22.21
N VAL A 239 3.90 -17.78 -21.45
CA VAL A 239 3.13 -16.67 -21.99
C VAL A 239 3.90 -15.39 -21.67
N ALA A 240 4.53 -14.83 -22.67
CA ALA A 240 5.10 -13.50 -22.63
C ALA A 240 3.99 -12.48 -22.32
N PRO A 241 4.24 -11.46 -21.48
CA PRO A 241 3.26 -10.43 -21.20
C PRO A 241 2.97 -9.67 -22.49
N GLN A 242 1.73 -9.73 -22.99
CA GLN A 242 1.26 -8.80 -24.00
C GLN A 242 0.98 -7.47 -23.30
N PHE A 243 1.83 -6.51 -23.56
CA PHE A 243 1.60 -5.11 -23.23
C PHE A 243 0.58 -4.56 -24.24
N PHE A 244 -0.59 -4.19 -23.74
CA PHE A 244 -1.51 -3.24 -24.37
C PHE A 244 -1.84 -2.13 -23.38
#